data_d9c797c67f4131f256ad57f094a4b77c
#
_entry.id   d9c797c67f4131f256ad57f094a4b77c
#
_cell.length_a   1.000
_cell.length_b   1.000
_cell.length_c   1.000
_cell.angle_alpha   90.00
_cell.angle_beta   90.00
_cell.angle_gamma   90.00
#
_symmetry.space_group_name_H-M   'P 1'
#
loop_
_entity.id
_entity.type
_entity.pdbx_description
1 polymer ?
#
loop_
_entity_poly.entity_id
_entity_poly.type
_entity_poly.pdbx_seq_one_letter_code
_entity_poly.pdbx_strand_id
1 'polypeptide(L)'
;VDGKSLVPLLKGETFGERPIFWHYPHYGNQGGDPSAIVRMGNWKLIKYFEDGKNELYNLKNDIGEKMNIVNQHPKIASKLNKTLEEWLISTNAKIPEVDPIYNKEEEKKWLNQHKIKIKEKVEKRRKDELKPDYKPNSDWWGSSI
;
A
#
# COMPACT_ATOMS: atom_id res chain seq x y z
N VAL A 1 -9.51 6.77 -21.24
CA VAL A 1 -10.00 7.10 -19.88
C VAL A 1 -10.52 5.81 -19.26
N ASP A 2 -9.92 5.39 -18.15
CA ASP A 2 -10.24 4.10 -17.49
C ASP A 2 -11.48 4.16 -16.62
N GLY A 3 -12.00 5.37 -16.39
CA GLY A 3 -13.19 5.62 -15.60
C GLY A 3 -14.48 5.22 -16.34
N LYS A 4 -15.48 4.79 -15.58
CA LYS A 4 -16.84 4.63 -16.06
C LYS A 4 -17.70 5.77 -15.56
N SER A 5 -18.67 6.18 -16.38
CA SER A 5 -19.65 7.19 -15.97
C SER A 5 -20.44 6.72 -14.75
N LEU A 6 -20.58 7.58 -13.75
CA LEU A 6 -21.41 7.34 -12.58
C LEU A 6 -22.89 7.71 -12.81
N VAL A 7 -23.23 8.24 -13.98
CA VAL A 7 -24.62 8.62 -14.34
C VAL A 7 -25.63 7.49 -14.11
N PRO A 8 -25.35 6.21 -14.44
CA PRO A 8 -26.26 5.12 -14.15
C PRO A 8 -26.58 5.00 -12.66
N LEU A 9 -25.57 5.11 -11.77
CA LEU A 9 -25.79 5.08 -10.32
C LEU A 9 -26.67 6.26 -9.84
N LEU A 10 -26.43 7.44 -10.38
CA LEU A 10 -27.23 8.63 -10.04
C LEU A 10 -28.70 8.50 -10.49
N LYS A 11 -28.96 7.64 -11.48
CA LYS A 11 -30.30 7.30 -11.93
C LYS A 11 -30.92 6.10 -11.22
N GLY A 12 -30.24 5.51 -10.22
CA GLY A 12 -30.71 4.33 -9.51
C GLY A 12 -30.53 3.01 -10.29
N GLU A 13 -29.76 3.04 -11.37
CA GLU A 13 -29.44 1.86 -12.16
C GLU A 13 -28.31 1.03 -11.50
N THR A 14 -28.22 -0.26 -11.86
CA THR A 14 -27.16 -1.13 -11.35
C THR A 14 -25.84 -0.81 -12.05
N PHE A 15 -24.78 -0.70 -11.26
CA PHE A 15 -23.41 -0.58 -11.76
C PHE A 15 -22.72 -1.94 -11.64
N GLY A 16 -22.44 -2.59 -12.75
CA GLY A 16 -21.82 -3.92 -12.76
C GLY A 16 -20.49 -3.96 -11.99
N GLU A 17 -20.25 -5.06 -11.28
CA GLU A 17 -18.95 -5.28 -10.63
C GLU A 17 -17.82 -5.24 -11.67
N ARG A 18 -16.74 -4.56 -11.32
CA ARG A 18 -15.52 -4.53 -12.12
C ARG A 18 -14.29 -4.62 -11.21
N PRO A 19 -13.19 -5.15 -11.71
CA PRO A 19 -11.94 -5.05 -10.97
C PRO A 19 -11.48 -3.60 -10.89
N ILE A 20 -10.92 -3.24 -9.75
CA ILE A 20 -10.24 -1.96 -9.49
C ILE A 20 -8.81 -2.31 -9.14
N PHE A 21 -7.86 -1.56 -9.73
CA PHE A 21 -6.45 -1.86 -9.62
C PHE A 21 -5.67 -0.70 -9.02
N TRP A 22 -4.58 -1.04 -8.34
CA TRP A 22 -3.54 -0.10 -7.91
C TRP A 22 -2.18 -0.71 -8.21
N HIS A 23 -1.25 0.12 -8.64
CA HIS A 23 0.12 -0.25 -8.87
C HIS A 23 1.05 0.76 -8.20
N TYR A 24 1.83 0.28 -7.25
CA TYR A 24 2.78 1.08 -6.49
C TYR A 24 4.13 0.38 -6.46
N PRO A 25 4.97 0.56 -7.50
CA PRO A 25 6.24 -0.15 -7.65
C PRO A 25 7.39 0.50 -6.87
N HIS A 26 7.13 1.08 -5.71
CA HIS A 26 8.09 1.84 -4.93
C HIS A 26 8.03 1.44 -3.46
N TYR A 27 9.13 1.71 -2.73
CA TYR A 27 9.10 1.69 -1.27
C TYR A 27 8.50 3.00 -0.76
N GLY A 28 7.56 2.91 0.17
CA GLY A 28 6.99 4.09 0.81
C GLY A 28 7.91 4.62 1.90
N ASN A 29 8.06 5.95 2.00
CA ASN A 29 8.81 6.58 3.09
C ASN A 29 8.16 6.43 4.47
N GLN A 30 6.88 6.06 4.50
CA GLN A 30 6.11 5.76 5.73
C GLN A 30 5.91 4.25 5.94
N GLY A 31 6.60 3.43 5.19
CA GLY A 31 6.43 1.99 5.10
C GLY A 31 5.62 1.60 3.85
N GLY A 32 5.63 0.33 3.52
CA GLY A 32 5.00 -0.25 2.35
C GLY A 32 6.01 -0.69 1.31
N ASP A 33 5.81 -1.93 0.86
CA ASP A 33 6.67 -2.59 -0.12
C ASP A 33 6.10 -2.42 -1.53
N PRO A 34 6.95 -2.47 -2.56
CA PRO A 34 6.51 -2.43 -3.95
C PRO A 34 5.46 -3.49 -4.22
N SER A 35 4.27 -3.07 -4.66
CA SER A 35 3.13 -3.97 -4.77
C SER A 35 2.13 -3.55 -5.85
N ALA A 36 1.29 -4.48 -6.25
CA ALA A 36 0.10 -4.23 -7.02
C ALA A 36 -1.11 -4.89 -6.37
N ILE A 37 -2.27 -4.29 -6.57
CA ILE A 37 -3.50 -4.69 -5.90
C ILE A 37 -4.60 -4.84 -6.94
N VAL A 38 -5.44 -5.84 -6.76
CA VAL A 38 -6.73 -5.94 -7.42
C VAL A 38 -7.84 -6.14 -6.39
N ARG A 39 -8.92 -5.37 -6.53
CA ARG A 39 -10.17 -5.57 -5.81
C ARG A 39 -11.28 -5.90 -6.79
N MET A 40 -12.02 -6.98 -6.53
CA MET A 40 -13.22 -7.36 -7.27
C MET A 40 -14.30 -7.82 -6.29
N GLY A 41 -15.38 -7.08 -6.24
CA GLY A 41 -16.43 -7.29 -5.23
C GLY A 41 -15.88 -7.15 -3.81
N ASN A 42 -16.06 -8.19 -3.01
CA ASN A 42 -15.58 -8.24 -1.62
C ASN A 42 -14.14 -8.76 -1.49
N TRP A 43 -13.51 -9.18 -2.58
CA TRP A 43 -12.19 -9.76 -2.55
C TRP A 43 -11.13 -8.74 -2.92
N LYS A 44 -10.05 -8.71 -2.15
CA LYS A 44 -8.84 -7.91 -2.42
C LYS A 44 -7.63 -8.83 -2.38
N LEU A 45 -6.83 -8.77 -3.45
CA LEU A 45 -5.54 -9.44 -3.53
C LEU A 45 -4.44 -8.39 -3.62
N ILE A 46 -3.40 -8.56 -2.82
CA ILE A 46 -2.17 -7.78 -2.87
C ILE A 46 -1.05 -8.71 -3.35
N LYS A 47 -0.32 -8.30 -4.38
CA LYS A 47 0.87 -8.97 -4.89
C LYS A 47 2.09 -8.11 -4.59
N TYR A 48 3.02 -8.63 -3.81
CA TYR A 48 4.29 -7.98 -3.52
C TYR A 48 5.33 -8.37 -4.57
N PHE A 49 6.12 -7.39 -5.02
CA PHE A 49 7.09 -7.63 -6.09
C PHE A 49 8.43 -8.15 -5.57
N GLU A 50 8.81 -7.81 -4.33
CA GLU A 50 10.10 -8.16 -3.78
C GLU A 50 10.27 -9.67 -3.55
N ASP A 51 9.29 -10.30 -2.93
CA ASP A 51 9.34 -11.72 -2.56
C ASP A 51 8.27 -12.58 -3.25
N GLY A 52 7.45 -11.97 -4.11
CA GLY A 52 6.39 -12.65 -4.83
C GLY A 52 5.22 -13.11 -3.97
N LYS A 53 5.16 -12.71 -2.71
CA LYS A 53 4.04 -13.05 -1.82
C LYS A 53 2.75 -12.46 -2.32
N ASN A 54 1.68 -13.22 -2.04
CA ASN A 54 0.32 -12.74 -2.24
C ASN A 54 -0.43 -12.74 -0.89
N GLU A 55 -1.25 -11.72 -0.70
CA GLU A 55 -2.22 -11.66 0.39
C GLU A 55 -3.61 -11.56 -0.18
N LEU A 56 -4.55 -12.30 0.42
CA LEU A 56 -5.96 -12.30 0.02
C LEU A 56 -6.84 -11.97 1.23
N TYR A 57 -7.75 -11.03 1.03
CA TYR A 57 -8.70 -10.58 2.04
C TYR A 57 -10.14 -10.60 1.54
N ASN A 58 -11.07 -10.94 2.43
CA ASN A 58 -12.50 -10.78 2.19
C ASN A 58 -13.01 -9.56 2.96
N LEU A 59 -13.11 -8.43 2.29
CA LEU A 59 -13.45 -7.14 2.88
C LEU A 59 -14.86 -7.06 3.47
N LYS A 60 -15.75 -8.00 3.12
CA LYS A 60 -17.08 -8.10 3.75
C LYS A 60 -16.97 -8.55 5.20
N ASN A 61 -16.06 -9.46 5.51
CA ASN A 61 -15.90 -10.07 6.82
C ASN A 61 -14.71 -9.50 7.59
N ASP A 62 -13.73 -8.93 6.89
CA ASP A 62 -12.49 -8.41 7.43
C ASP A 62 -12.10 -7.10 6.69
N ILE A 63 -12.83 -6.03 7.00
CA ILE A 63 -12.55 -4.70 6.43
C ILE A 63 -11.19 -4.13 6.88
N GLY A 64 -10.67 -4.64 7.99
CA GLY A 64 -9.39 -4.22 8.55
C GLY A 64 -8.20 -5.00 8.01
N GLU A 65 -8.40 -5.94 7.08
CA GLU A 65 -7.33 -6.71 6.43
C GLU A 65 -6.38 -7.39 7.43
N LYS A 66 -6.94 -7.97 8.51
CA LYS A 66 -6.17 -8.55 9.61
C LYS A 66 -5.77 -10.01 9.36
N MET A 67 -6.53 -10.71 8.51
CA MET A 67 -6.35 -12.14 8.30
C MET A 67 -6.10 -12.44 6.83
N ASN A 68 -4.85 -12.71 6.49
CA ASN A 68 -4.50 -13.21 5.15
C ASN A 68 -5.03 -14.64 4.98
N ILE A 69 -5.98 -14.81 4.07
CA ILE A 69 -6.65 -16.08 3.78
C ILE A 69 -6.27 -16.69 2.42
N VAL A 70 -5.15 -16.29 1.85
CA VAL A 70 -4.68 -16.74 0.52
C VAL A 70 -4.60 -18.25 0.41
N ASN A 71 -4.11 -18.93 1.45
CA ASN A 71 -3.99 -20.40 1.49
C ASN A 71 -5.33 -21.11 1.66
N GLN A 72 -6.33 -20.43 2.20
CA GLN A 72 -7.67 -20.98 2.40
C GLN A 72 -8.52 -20.91 1.12
N HIS A 73 -8.22 -19.95 0.24
CA HIS A 73 -8.96 -19.70 -0.99
C HIS A 73 -8.06 -19.64 -2.24
N PRO A 74 -7.28 -20.69 -2.55
CA PRO A 74 -6.28 -20.65 -3.62
C PRO A 74 -6.88 -20.42 -5.00
N LYS A 75 -8.09 -20.91 -5.27
CA LYS A 75 -8.77 -20.69 -6.55
C LYS A 75 -9.15 -19.22 -6.77
N ILE A 76 -9.57 -18.53 -5.72
CA ILE A 76 -9.92 -17.11 -5.78
C ILE A 76 -8.63 -16.29 -5.94
N ALA A 77 -7.60 -16.59 -5.17
CA ALA A 77 -6.30 -15.96 -5.27
C ALA A 77 -5.70 -16.09 -6.68
N SER A 78 -5.72 -17.30 -7.24
CA SER A 78 -5.23 -17.53 -8.61
C SER A 78 -6.01 -16.75 -9.66
N LYS A 79 -7.34 -16.71 -9.56
CA LYS A 79 -8.19 -15.93 -10.48
C LYS A 79 -7.86 -14.44 -10.42
N LEU A 80 -7.77 -13.87 -9.22
CA LEU A 80 -7.47 -12.45 -9.03
C LEU A 80 -6.03 -12.12 -9.45
N ASN A 81 -5.06 -12.99 -9.16
CA ASN A 81 -3.69 -12.79 -9.59
C ASN A 81 -3.59 -12.77 -11.12
N LYS A 82 -4.28 -13.69 -11.82
CA LYS A 82 -4.34 -13.68 -13.28
C LYS A 82 -4.95 -12.37 -13.81
N THR A 83 -6.06 -11.92 -13.25
CA THR A 83 -6.71 -10.65 -13.64
C THR A 83 -5.78 -9.46 -13.41
N LEU A 84 -5.01 -9.46 -12.32
CA LEU A 84 -4.02 -8.42 -12.02
C LEU A 84 -2.87 -8.44 -13.01
N GLU A 85 -2.33 -9.60 -13.32
CA GLU A 85 -1.23 -9.76 -14.29
C GLU A 85 -1.64 -9.31 -15.70
N GLU A 86 -2.83 -9.70 -16.16
CA GLU A 86 -3.37 -9.26 -17.45
C GLU A 86 -3.50 -7.73 -17.51
N TRP A 87 -3.93 -7.11 -16.42
CA TRP A 87 -4.01 -5.65 -16.34
C TRP A 87 -2.63 -4.99 -16.34
N LEU A 88 -1.66 -5.49 -15.57
CA LEU A 88 -0.28 -4.98 -15.53
C LEU A 88 0.36 -5.02 -16.92
N ILE A 89 0.14 -6.12 -17.66
CA ILE A 89 0.62 -6.27 -19.04
C ILE A 89 -0.08 -5.26 -19.96
N SER A 90 -1.41 -5.16 -19.89
CA SER A 90 -2.20 -4.30 -20.78
C SER A 90 -1.89 -2.81 -20.61
N THR A 91 -1.44 -2.41 -19.42
CA THR A 91 -1.05 -1.04 -19.09
C THR A 91 0.44 -0.77 -19.27
N ASN A 92 1.22 -1.78 -19.70
CA ASN A 92 2.68 -1.72 -19.76
C ASN A 92 3.29 -1.21 -18.45
N ALA A 93 2.78 -1.76 -17.32
CA ALA A 93 3.17 -1.36 -15.99
C ALA A 93 4.66 -1.68 -15.75
N LYS A 94 5.40 -0.73 -15.19
CA LYS A 94 6.80 -0.95 -14.84
C LYS A 94 6.88 -1.79 -13.58
N ILE A 95 7.46 -2.97 -13.70
CA ILE A 95 7.73 -3.86 -12.55
C ILE A 95 9.13 -3.55 -12.03
N PRO A 96 9.32 -3.46 -10.70
CA PRO A 96 10.66 -3.28 -10.12
C PRO A 96 11.60 -4.41 -10.53
N GLU A 97 12.81 -4.04 -10.88
CA GLU A 97 13.90 -4.99 -11.13
C GLU A 97 14.76 -5.16 -9.88
N VAL A 98 15.41 -6.31 -9.77
CA VAL A 98 16.34 -6.57 -8.67
C VAL A 98 17.54 -5.64 -8.82
N ASP A 99 17.87 -4.91 -7.74
CA ASP A 99 19.07 -4.09 -7.72
C ASP A 99 20.32 -5.00 -7.75
N PRO A 100 21.17 -4.93 -8.79
CA PRO A 100 22.34 -5.78 -8.92
C PRO A 100 23.40 -5.56 -7.83
N ILE A 101 23.36 -4.43 -7.14
CA ILE A 101 24.28 -4.11 -6.03
C ILE A 101 23.62 -4.30 -4.65
N TYR A 102 22.41 -4.87 -4.59
CA TYR A 102 21.72 -5.11 -3.33
C TYR A 102 22.52 -6.00 -2.40
N ASN A 103 22.69 -5.55 -1.15
CA ASN A 103 23.34 -6.28 -0.09
C ASN A 103 22.48 -6.32 1.17
N LYS A 104 21.96 -7.49 1.48
CA LYS A 104 21.05 -7.73 2.61
C LYS A 104 21.64 -7.37 3.98
N GLU A 105 22.95 -7.56 4.16
CA GLU A 105 23.62 -7.25 5.43
C GLU A 105 23.81 -5.73 5.60
N GLU A 106 24.07 -5.03 4.51
CA GLU A 106 24.15 -3.56 4.53
C GLU A 106 22.77 -2.95 4.75
N GLU A 107 21.74 -3.47 4.12
CA GLU A 107 20.36 -3.07 4.38
C GLU A 107 19.99 -3.23 5.85
N LYS A 108 20.26 -4.40 6.45
CA LYS A 108 19.99 -4.60 7.89
C LYS A 108 20.73 -3.62 8.78
N LYS A 109 22.00 -3.33 8.48
CA LYS A 109 22.78 -2.32 9.22
C LYS A 109 22.13 -0.95 9.09
N TRP A 110 21.77 -0.56 7.85
CA TRP A 110 21.12 0.71 7.57
C TRP A 110 19.77 0.83 8.29
N LEU A 111 18.90 -0.19 8.20
CA LEU A 111 17.61 -0.23 8.90
C LEU A 111 17.76 -0.11 10.41
N ASN A 112 18.72 -0.82 11.02
CA ASN A 112 18.95 -0.74 12.46
C ASN A 112 19.42 0.64 12.88
N GLN A 113 20.36 1.25 12.15
CA GLN A 113 20.82 2.61 12.42
C GLN A 113 19.69 3.64 12.25
N HIS A 114 18.86 3.47 11.19
CA HIS A 114 17.71 4.35 10.97
C HIS A 114 16.66 4.23 12.06
N LYS A 115 16.33 3.01 12.48
CA LYS A 115 15.40 2.78 13.61
C LYS A 115 15.84 3.48 14.89
N ILE A 116 17.14 3.40 15.21
CA ILE A 116 17.71 4.07 16.39
C ILE A 116 17.57 5.59 16.24
N LYS A 117 18.02 6.15 15.12
CA LYS A 117 17.97 7.60 14.86
C LYS A 117 16.54 8.14 14.86
N ILE A 118 15.60 7.40 14.22
CA ILE A 118 14.19 7.80 14.21
C ILE A 118 13.62 7.76 15.62
N LYS A 119 13.89 6.71 16.39
CA LYS A 119 13.44 6.59 17.78
C LYS A 119 13.93 7.76 18.63
N GLU A 120 15.21 8.07 18.55
CA GLU A 120 15.81 9.20 19.28
C GLU A 120 15.16 10.54 18.88
N LYS A 121 14.96 10.76 17.57
CA LYS A 121 14.30 11.96 17.04
C LYS A 121 12.86 12.08 17.52
N VAL A 122 12.09 10.98 17.46
CA VAL A 122 10.70 10.95 17.90
C VAL A 122 10.58 11.18 19.41
N GLU A 123 11.44 10.54 20.21
CA GLU A 123 11.46 10.75 21.67
C GLU A 123 11.87 12.18 22.05
N LYS A 124 12.82 12.77 21.35
CA LYS A 124 13.18 14.18 21.52
C LYS A 124 11.99 15.09 21.21
N ARG A 125 11.37 14.90 20.04
CA ARG A 125 10.19 15.65 19.61
C ARG A 125 9.05 15.52 20.63
N ARG A 126 8.74 14.31 21.07
CA ARG A 126 7.73 14.05 22.10
C ARG A 126 8.00 14.83 23.39
N LYS A 127 9.25 14.82 23.85
CA LYS A 127 9.65 15.59 25.05
C LYS A 127 9.46 17.09 24.86
N ASP A 128 9.76 17.59 23.67
CA ASP A 128 9.59 19.00 23.33
C ASP A 128 8.11 19.39 23.24
N GLU A 129 7.28 18.55 22.60
CA GLU A 129 5.84 18.75 22.47
C GLU A 129 5.07 18.68 23.81
N LEU A 130 5.61 18.00 24.81
CA LEU A 130 5.02 17.90 26.14
C LEU A 130 5.39 19.07 27.07
N LYS A 131 6.23 20.03 26.66
CA LYS A 131 6.56 21.19 27.44
C LYS A 131 5.38 22.16 27.56
N PRO A 132 5.15 22.80 28.72
CA PRO A 132 4.03 23.72 28.89
C PRO A 132 4.05 24.94 27.97
N ASP A 133 5.21 25.31 27.47
CA ASP A 133 5.47 26.46 26.60
C ASP A 133 5.55 26.06 25.12
N TYR A 134 5.27 24.79 24.78
CA TYR A 134 5.31 24.30 23.39
C TYR A 134 4.25 24.99 22.54
N LYS A 135 4.70 25.56 21.42
CA LYS A 135 3.82 26.16 20.41
C LYS A 135 3.77 25.27 19.17
N PRO A 136 2.66 24.58 18.91
CA PRO A 136 2.55 23.73 17.74
C PRO A 136 2.60 24.56 16.46
N ASN A 137 3.24 24.00 15.44
CA ASN A 137 3.30 24.57 14.09
C ASN A 137 3.90 25.99 13.99
N SER A 138 4.79 26.37 14.93
CA SER A 138 5.43 27.68 14.90
C SER A 138 6.28 27.93 13.64
N ASP A 139 6.66 26.86 12.95
CA ASP A 139 7.46 26.83 11.73
C ASP A 139 6.65 26.39 10.49
N TRP A 140 5.33 26.19 10.63
CA TRP A 140 4.49 25.76 9.51
C TRP A 140 4.07 26.96 8.65
N TRP A 141 4.17 26.80 7.34
CA TRP A 141 3.69 27.79 6.38
C TRP A 141 2.20 28.11 6.68
N GLY A 142 1.91 29.33 7.07
CA GLY A 142 0.59 29.79 7.51
C GLY A 142 0.47 30.12 9.00
N SER A 143 1.48 29.86 9.82
CA SER A 143 1.52 30.28 11.23
C SER A 143 2.15 31.66 11.46
N SER A 144 2.51 32.35 10.40
CA SER A 144 2.98 33.75 10.45
C SER A 144 1.76 34.68 10.36
N ILE A 145 1.03 34.81 11.47
CA ILE A 145 0.08 35.91 11.70
C ILE A 145 0.57 36.64 12.94
#